data_fe58c447d0fe452d952f0a1a857bd027
#
_entry.id   fe58c447d0fe452d952f0a1a857bd027
#
_cell.length_a   1.000
_cell.length_b   1.000
_cell.length_c   1.000
_cell.angle_alpha   90.00
_cell.angle_beta   90.00
_cell.angle_gamma   90.00
#
_symmetry.space_group_name_H-M   'P 1'
#
loop_
_entity.id
_entity.type
_entity.pdbx_description
1 polymer ?
#
loop_
_entity_poly.entity_id
_entity_poly.type
_entity_poly.pdbx_seq_one_letter_code
_entity_poly.pdbx_strand_id
1 'polypeptide(L)' 'MITKAILKINPNAEVVVRGNDINNIEWHNGTTPISKADIEAKMAELQA' A
#
# COMPACT_ATOMS: atom_id res chain seq x y z
N MET A 1 7.77 -4.13 0.82
CA MET A 1 6.69 -4.62 1.71
C MET A 1 5.43 -3.80 1.59
N ILE A 2 5.52 -2.49 1.71
CA ILE A 2 4.33 -1.64 1.65
C ILE A 2 3.64 -1.74 0.29
N THR A 3 4.40 -1.60 -0.79
CA THR A 3 3.85 -1.71 -2.14
C THR A 3 3.21 -3.07 -2.37
N LYS A 4 3.86 -4.14 -1.91
CA LYS A 4 3.33 -5.49 -2.05
C LYS A 4 1.99 -5.64 -1.32
N ALA A 5 1.89 -5.07 -0.11
CA ALA A 5 0.64 -5.11 0.66
C ALA A 5 -0.47 -4.37 -0.08
N ILE A 6 -0.17 -3.19 -0.62
CA ILE A 6 -1.14 -2.40 -1.38
C ILE A 6 -1.63 -3.18 -2.60
N LEU A 7 -0.74 -3.83 -3.33
CA LEU A 7 -1.10 -4.60 -4.52
C LEU A 7 -1.89 -5.86 -4.18
N LYS A 8 -1.72 -6.41 -2.99
CA LYS A 8 -2.56 -7.53 -2.53
C LYS A 8 -3.98 -7.08 -2.25
N ILE A 9 -4.15 -5.85 -1.76
CA ILE A 9 -5.48 -5.29 -1.50
C ILE A 9 -6.14 -4.89 -2.81
N ASN A 10 -5.38 -4.21 -3.69
CA ASN A 10 -5.86 -3.73 -4.97
C ASN A 10 -4.81 -3.99 -6.04
N PRO A 11 -4.93 -5.07 -6.83
CA PRO A 11 -3.93 -5.40 -7.85
C PRO A 11 -3.77 -4.33 -8.93
N ASN A 12 -4.75 -3.46 -9.09
CA ASN A 12 -4.71 -2.39 -10.09
C ASN A 12 -4.19 -1.07 -9.52
N ALA A 13 -3.75 -1.05 -8.28
CA ALA A 13 -3.26 0.17 -7.64
C ALA A 13 -1.98 0.65 -8.31
N GLU A 14 -1.91 1.95 -8.54
CA GLU A 14 -0.69 2.59 -9.03
C GLU A 14 -0.23 3.58 -7.97
N VAL A 15 0.88 3.26 -7.31
CA VAL A 15 1.37 4.03 -6.18
C VAL A 15 2.88 4.14 -6.22
N VAL A 16 3.39 5.19 -5.59
CA VAL A 16 4.82 5.35 -5.33
C VAL A 16 4.98 5.49 -3.83
N VAL A 17 5.78 4.62 -3.22
CA VAL A 17 6.10 4.67 -1.79
C VAL A 17 7.52 5.21 -1.68
N ARG A 18 7.65 6.40 -1.13
CA ARG A 18 8.96 7.05 -1.02
C ARG A 18 9.65 6.68 0.29
N GLY A 19 10.90 6.24 0.19
CA GLY A 19 11.66 5.89 1.36
C GLY A 19 11.11 4.73 2.17
N ASN A 20 10.27 3.90 1.52
CA ASN A 20 9.61 2.77 2.19
C ASN A 20 8.83 3.23 3.43
N ASP A 21 8.22 4.41 3.35
CA ASP A 21 7.51 5.04 4.45
C ASP A 21 6.02 5.04 4.18
N ILE A 22 5.25 4.37 5.03
CA ILE A 22 3.80 4.26 4.90
C ILE A 22 3.11 5.63 4.96
N ASN A 23 3.75 6.62 5.53
CA ASN A 23 3.22 7.98 5.61
C ASN A 23 3.56 8.82 4.38
N ASN A 24 4.31 8.26 3.44
CA ASN A 24 4.78 9.01 2.27
C ASN A 24 4.46 8.23 0.99
N ILE A 25 3.17 8.04 0.76
CA ILE A 25 2.67 7.28 -0.38
C ILE A 25 1.99 8.24 -1.36
N GLU A 26 2.36 8.14 -2.64
CA GLU A 26 1.69 8.89 -3.70
C GLU A 26 0.78 7.95 -4.47
N TRP A 27 -0.47 8.32 -4.59
CA TRP A 27 -1.49 7.54 -5.30
C TRP A 27 -1.70 8.14 -6.68
N HIS A 28 -1.58 7.31 -7.73
CA HIS A 28 -1.61 7.76 -9.12
C HIS A 28 -2.77 7.12 -9.90
N ASN A 29 -3.08 7.74 -11.04
CA ASN A 29 -4.09 7.22 -11.99
C ASN A 29 -5.45 6.94 -11.36
N GLY A 30 -5.88 7.84 -10.48
CA GLY A 30 -7.19 7.72 -9.86
C GLY A 30 -7.31 6.58 -8.87
N THR A 31 -6.21 5.99 -8.46
CA THR A 31 -6.22 4.94 -7.44
C THR A 31 -6.79 5.49 -6.14
N THR A 32 -7.81 4.83 -5.60
CA THR A 32 -8.39 5.21 -4.33
C THR A 32 -7.39 4.94 -3.21
N PRO A 33 -7.04 5.96 -2.40
CA PRO A 33 -6.11 5.73 -1.29
C PRO A 33 -6.62 4.68 -0.33
N ILE A 34 -5.73 3.77 0.06
CA ILE A 34 -6.04 2.72 1.03
C ILE A 34 -5.63 3.22 2.41
N SER A 35 -6.44 2.95 3.43
CA SER A 35 -6.10 3.42 4.76
C SER A 35 -4.81 2.77 5.26
N LYS A 36 -4.07 3.53 6.06
CA LYS A 36 -2.84 3.05 6.66
C LYS A 36 -3.09 1.78 7.49
N ALA A 37 -4.20 1.75 8.24
CA ALA A 37 -4.55 0.59 9.05
C ALA A 37 -4.74 -0.66 8.19
N ASP A 38 -5.38 -0.52 7.03
CA ASP A 38 -5.58 -1.65 6.11
C ASP A 38 -4.26 -2.14 5.55
N ILE A 39 -3.37 -1.22 5.19
CA ILE A 39 -2.05 -1.56 4.66
C ILE A 39 -1.26 -2.31 5.72
N GLU A 40 -1.26 -1.82 6.95
CA GLU A 40 -0.54 -2.45 8.06
C GLU A 40 -1.08 -3.85 8.36
N ALA A 41 -2.39 -4.00 8.33
CA ALA A 41 -3.01 -5.30 8.56
C ALA A 41 -2.59 -6.30 7.47
N LYS A 42 -2.55 -5.85 6.22
CA LYS A 42 -2.13 -6.71 5.12
C LYS A 42 -0.64 -7.06 5.23
N MET A 43 0.18 -6.11 5.64
CA MET A 43 1.60 -6.36 5.86
C MET A 43 1.82 -7.46 6.90
N ALA A 44 1.05 -7.41 7.99
CA ALA A 44 1.11 -8.45 9.02
C ALA A 44 0.71 -9.81 8.47
N GLU A 45 -0.32 -9.89 7.63
CA GLU A 45 -0.70 -11.13 6.98
C GLU A 45 0.42 -11.70 6.12
N LEU A 46 1.10 -10.85 5.36
CA LEU A 46 2.15 -11.27 4.45
C LEU A 46 3.40 -11.75 5.18
N GLN A 47 3.58 -11.31 6.42
CA GLN A 47 4.71 -11.71 7.24
C GLN A 47 4.44 -12.94 8.10
N ALA A 48 3.20 -13.30 8.22
CA ALA A 48 2.79 -14.41 9.09
C ALA A 48 3.23 -15.79 8.55
#